data_5af71c1abf10cc32ca4d83e4ab2c5972
#
_entry.id   5af71c1abf10cc32ca4d83e4ab2c5972
#
_cell.length_a   1.000
_cell.length_b   1.000
_cell.length_c   1.000
_cell.angle_alpha   90.00
_cell.angle_beta   90.00
_cell.angle_gamma   90.00
#
_symmetry.space_group_name_H-M   'P 1'
#
loop_
_entity.id
_entity.type
_entity.pdbx_description
1 polymer ?
#
loop_
_entity_poly.entity_id
_entity_poly.type
_entity_poly.pdbx_seq_one_letter_code
_entity_poly.pdbx_strand_id
1 'polypeptide(L)'
;MRKIFVLSLILLFCFKASSQVHIPLNQGQIIRHNWEEWAKENLTKNFKPLIYKEDTVSMVFIGDVMMHTPQINRAEKGGEYDFSTYFEKISKMLSAPDIAVANMEFTLGGKPYTGYPSFSAPDSYPEYVASCGVDVFLTANNHILDKGTAGIKRTIAQYDRMEVQRKIRYTGIASDTNEYKSRYPLLLNCKGFKIAIVNFTYGTNLGISSRFPKVNRIDKPEIASAIRKAKKKKADFIIATPHWGTEYHLEHSAYQEAIAKWLALQGVDMIVGSHPHVVQDTAILTHNGKEIPVIYSMGNAISNMSAPNTRLELAINVKMVRDSHGDKKMLSPKLVFLWCTMPGKLCKNYSTIPVNKYLGRSEEWMDKSDYDNMVATYRRVKKATGIKD
;
A
#
# COMPACT_ATOMS: atom_id res chain seq x y z
N MET A 1 -27.98 26.85 0.77
CA MET A 1 -28.79 25.62 0.90
C MET A 1 -28.22 24.58 1.89
N ARG A 2 -26.88 24.33 1.96
CA ARG A 2 -26.30 23.37 2.96
C ARG A 2 -26.47 23.77 4.44
N LYS A 3 -26.49 25.04 4.77
CA LYS A 3 -26.66 25.52 6.18
C LYS A 3 -28.04 25.25 6.78
N ILE A 4 -29.08 25.18 5.97
CA ILE A 4 -30.47 24.93 6.41
C ILE A 4 -30.67 23.43 6.74
N PHE A 5 -29.99 22.53 6.01
CA PHE A 5 -30.10 21.08 6.23
C PHE A 5 -29.47 20.63 7.56
N VAL A 6 -28.37 21.25 7.97
CA VAL A 6 -27.70 20.93 9.25
C VAL A 6 -28.55 21.40 10.44
N LEU A 7 -29.19 22.56 10.32
CA LEU A 7 -30.09 23.04 11.37
C LEU A 7 -31.32 22.15 11.56
N SER A 8 -31.88 21.62 10.46
CA SER A 8 -33.03 20.70 10.52
C SER A 8 -32.68 19.34 11.14
N LEU A 9 -31.45 18.84 10.94
CA LEU A 9 -31.01 17.56 11.54
C LEU A 9 -30.74 17.70 13.05
N ILE A 10 -30.22 18.85 13.52
CA ILE A 10 -29.98 19.13 14.94
C ILE A 10 -31.31 19.28 15.67
N LEU A 11 -32.32 19.93 15.08
CA LEU A 11 -33.65 20.05 15.62
C LEU A 11 -34.35 18.68 15.74
N LEU A 12 -34.19 17.76 14.81
CA LEU A 12 -34.74 16.39 14.89
C LEU A 12 -34.09 15.55 16.00
N PHE A 13 -32.79 15.75 16.30
CA PHE A 13 -32.09 15.04 17.36
C PHE A 13 -32.47 15.58 18.76
N CYS A 14 -32.71 16.88 18.90
CA CYS A 14 -33.22 17.48 20.17
C CYS A 14 -34.65 16.99 20.49
N PHE A 15 -35.51 16.78 19.52
CA PHE A 15 -36.86 16.27 19.73
C PHE A 15 -36.92 14.82 20.24
N LYS A 16 -35.91 13.96 19.90
CA LYS A 16 -35.81 12.58 20.43
C LYS A 16 -35.16 12.50 21.83
N ALA A 17 -34.41 13.50 22.23
CA ALA A 17 -33.74 13.54 23.55
C ALA A 17 -34.64 14.14 24.66
N SER A 18 -35.72 14.83 24.29
CA SER A 18 -36.59 15.54 25.27
C SER A 18 -37.56 14.65 26.02
N SER A 19 -37.64 13.34 25.74
CA SER A 19 -38.54 12.42 26.45
C SER A 19 -38.01 11.89 27.79
N GLN A 20 -36.82 12.32 28.25
CA GLN A 20 -36.25 11.85 29.54
C GLN A 20 -35.63 12.93 30.43
N VAL A 21 -35.90 14.21 30.21
CA VAL A 21 -35.46 15.26 31.13
C VAL A 21 -36.65 15.73 31.95
N HIS A 22 -36.77 15.24 33.17
CA HIS A 22 -37.69 15.81 34.18
C HIS A 22 -37.18 17.17 34.64
N ILE A 23 -37.80 18.25 34.18
CA ILE A 23 -37.64 19.60 34.73
C ILE A 23 -38.75 19.78 35.80
N PRO A 24 -38.42 20.08 37.07
CA PRO A 24 -39.45 20.33 38.08
C PRO A 24 -40.22 21.61 37.73
N LEU A 25 -41.51 21.47 37.44
CA LEU A 25 -42.43 22.58 37.20
C LEU A 25 -42.90 23.15 38.53
N ASN A 26 -42.45 24.33 38.91
CA ASN A 26 -43.06 25.11 39.95
C ASN A 26 -44.16 26.00 39.33
N GLN A 27 -45.39 25.66 39.68
CA GLN A 27 -46.66 26.41 39.61
C GLN A 27 -46.84 27.46 38.49
N GLY A 28 -47.60 27.10 37.49
CA GLY A 28 -48.70 27.95 37.01
C GLY A 28 -48.41 28.96 35.90
N GLN A 29 -47.26 28.95 35.23
CA GLN A 29 -47.06 29.73 34.01
C GLN A 29 -46.49 28.86 32.90
N ILE A 30 -47.30 28.57 31.88
CA ILE A 30 -46.83 28.02 30.62
C ILE A 30 -46.13 29.15 29.86
N ILE A 31 -44.84 29.30 30.11
CA ILE A 31 -43.97 30.14 29.26
C ILE A 31 -43.80 29.35 27.96
N ARG A 32 -44.54 29.75 26.91
CA ARG A 32 -44.20 29.32 25.54
C ARG A 32 -42.84 29.94 25.22
N HIS A 33 -41.76 29.20 25.54
CA HIS A 33 -40.45 29.57 25.06
C HIS A 33 -40.49 29.45 23.53
N ASN A 34 -40.21 30.58 22.86
CA ASN A 34 -39.97 30.57 21.44
C ASN A 34 -38.61 29.88 21.19
N TRP A 35 -38.66 28.54 21.06
CA TRP A 35 -37.47 27.70 20.86
C TRP A 35 -36.66 28.10 19.64
N GLU A 36 -37.27 28.74 18.64
CA GLU A 36 -36.56 29.24 17.46
C GLU A 36 -35.70 30.48 17.79
N GLU A 37 -36.18 31.38 18.63
CA GLU A 37 -35.39 32.52 19.10
C GLU A 37 -34.31 32.09 20.08
N TRP A 38 -34.64 31.23 21.05
CA TRP A 38 -33.64 30.67 21.94
C TRP A 38 -32.56 29.89 21.21
N ALA A 39 -32.89 29.09 20.20
CA ALA A 39 -31.94 28.37 19.37
C ALA A 39 -31.07 29.31 18.52
N LYS A 40 -31.65 30.38 17.96
CA LYS A 40 -30.87 31.41 17.27
C LYS A 40 -29.91 32.13 18.21
N GLU A 41 -30.30 32.46 19.40
CA GLU A 41 -29.45 33.20 20.33
C GLU A 41 -28.39 32.34 21.00
N ASN A 42 -28.69 31.11 21.35
CA ASN A 42 -27.80 30.26 22.15
C ASN A 42 -26.99 29.26 21.35
N LEU A 43 -27.54 28.73 20.25
CA LEU A 43 -26.78 27.81 19.37
C LEU A 43 -25.84 28.54 18.43
N THR A 44 -26.19 29.78 18.02
CA THR A 44 -25.30 30.55 17.10
C THR A 44 -24.20 31.31 17.85
N LYS A 45 -24.46 31.79 19.11
CA LYS A 45 -23.46 32.54 19.88
C LYS A 45 -22.36 31.65 20.48
N ASN A 46 -22.60 30.36 20.69
CA ASN A 46 -21.65 29.43 21.29
C ASN A 46 -21.12 28.40 20.30
N PHE A 47 -21.50 28.45 19.05
CA PHE A 47 -21.01 27.54 18.04
C PHE A 47 -19.60 27.98 17.58
N LYS A 48 -18.57 27.59 18.32
CA LYS A 48 -17.21 27.65 17.80
C LYS A 48 -17.13 26.61 16.69
N PRO A 49 -16.80 26.98 15.45
CA PRO A 49 -16.57 25.98 14.41
C PRO A 49 -15.53 25.00 14.92
N LEU A 50 -15.78 23.70 14.73
CA LEU A 50 -14.77 22.67 14.98
C LEU A 50 -13.59 22.95 14.06
N ILE A 51 -12.52 23.49 14.63
CA ILE A 51 -11.26 23.67 13.91
C ILE A 51 -10.49 22.38 14.08
N TYR A 52 -10.36 21.62 13.00
CA TYR A 52 -9.52 20.44 12.98
C TYR A 52 -8.05 20.85 12.96
N LYS A 53 -7.22 20.08 13.65
CA LYS A 53 -5.77 20.20 13.48
C LYS A 53 -5.44 19.79 12.06
N GLU A 54 -4.78 20.67 11.31
CA GLU A 54 -4.18 20.31 10.04
C GLU A 54 -3.17 19.18 10.27
N ASP A 55 -3.23 18.16 9.44
CA ASP A 55 -2.34 17.01 9.57
C ASP A 55 -2.05 16.38 8.22
N THR A 56 -0.95 15.67 8.16
CA THR A 56 -0.51 14.99 6.93
C THR A 56 -0.08 13.56 7.27
N VAL A 57 -0.60 12.60 6.50
CA VAL A 57 -0.08 11.23 6.45
C VAL A 57 0.69 11.05 5.16
N SER A 58 1.90 10.56 5.27
CA SER A 58 2.77 10.22 4.14
C SER A 58 2.90 8.71 4.01
N MET A 59 2.81 8.22 2.77
CA MET A 59 3.05 6.81 2.46
C MET A 59 4.07 6.68 1.34
N VAL A 60 4.85 5.60 1.40
CA VAL A 60 5.70 5.16 0.29
C VAL A 60 5.35 3.73 -0.08
N PHE A 61 5.29 3.46 -1.39
CA PHE A 61 5.16 2.10 -1.93
C PHE A 61 6.42 1.78 -2.70
N ILE A 62 6.95 0.57 -2.51
CA ILE A 62 8.00 -0.05 -3.32
C ILE A 62 7.50 -1.35 -3.92
N GLY A 63 8.08 -1.73 -5.06
CA GLY A 63 7.68 -2.85 -5.87
C GLY A 63 8.03 -4.22 -5.30
N ASP A 64 8.38 -5.14 -6.18
CA ASP A 64 8.55 -6.54 -5.86
C ASP A 64 9.87 -6.77 -5.12
N VAL A 65 9.77 -7.17 -3.84
CA VAL A 65 10.89 -7.58 -2.99
C VAL A 65 11.07 -9.07 -3.16
N MET A 66 12.12 -9.46 -3.88
CA MET A 66 12.39 -10.85 -4.24
C MET A 66 13.65 -11.40 -3.56
N MET A 67 13.80 -12.72 -3.56
CA MET A 67 14.96 -13.40 -2.99
C MET A 67 15.39 -14.58 -3.89
N HIS A 68 16.23 -14.27 -4.87
CA HIS A 68 16.78 -15.28 -5.77
C HIS A 68 17.95 -16.05 -5.14
N THR A 69 18.27 -17.25 -5.65
CA THR A 69 19.40 -18.06 -5.16
C THR A 69 20.74 -17.30 -5.10
N PRO A 70 21.13 -16.50 -6.12
CA PRO A 70 22.36 -15.70 -6.01
C PRO A 70 22.33 -14.66 -4.87
N GLN A 71 21.14 -14.11 -4.54
CA GLN A 71 20.98 -13.19 -3.41
C GLN A 71 21.15 -13.95 -2.08
N ILE A 72 20.55 -15.15 -1.94
CA ILE A 72 20.69 -16.01 -0.77
C ILE A 72 22.16 -16.35 -0.54
N ASN A 73 22.84 -16.85 -1.58
CA ASN A 73 24.24 -17.27 -1.50
C ASN A 73 25.17 -16.09 -1.18
N ARG A 74 24.86 -14.90 -1.68
CA ARG A 74 25.68 -13.70 -1.41
C ARG A 74 25.47 -13.15 0.01
N ALA A 75 24.26 -13.29 0.54
CA ALA A 75 23.94 -12.85 1.89
C ALA A 75 24.42 -13.84 2.98
N GLU A 76 24.58 -15.11 2.62
CA GLU A 76 24.97 -16.15 3.59
C GLU A 76 26.40 -15.90 4.12
N LYS A 77 26.53 -15.93 5.43
CA LYS A 77 27.80 -15.77 6.17
C LYS A 77 27.78 -16.68 7.42
N GLY A 78 28.37 -17.86 7.30
CA GLY A 78 28.51 -18.76 8.45
C GLY A 78 27.19 -19.25 9.06
N GLY A 79 26.17 -19.45 8.24
CA GLY A 79 24.85 -19.88 8.66
C GLY A 79 23.85 -18.78 8.95
N GLU A 80 24.30 -17.52 8.99
CA GLU A 80 23.47 -16.32 9.08
C GLU A 80 23.39 -15.62 7.72
N TYR A 81 22.54 -14.59 7.63
CA TYR A 81 22.30 -13.84 6.37
C TYR A 81 22.44 -12.35 6.59
N ASP A 82 23.32 -11.72 5.83
CA ASP A 82 23.56 -10.27 5.84
C ASP A 82 22.93 -9.61 4.63
N PHE A 83 21.83 -8.91 4.84
CA PHE A 83 21.12 -8.10 3.83
C PHE A 83 21.38 -6.61 3.96
N SER A 84 22.29 -6.17 4.83
CA SER A 84 22.45 -4.77 5.27
C SER A 84 22.56 -3.76 4.12
N THR A 85 23.14 -4.14 2.99
CA THR A 85 23.30 -3.26 1.82
C THR A 85 22.04 -3.08 0.98
N TYR A 86 21.05 -3.99 1.08
CA TYR A 86 19.95 -4.07 0.12
C TYR A 86 19.15 -2.77 0.03
N PHE A 87 18.77 -2.19 1.18
CA PHE A 87 18.00 -0.96 1.25
C PHE A 87 18.71 0.18 1.98
N GLU A 88 20.01 0.03 2.28
CA GLU A 88 20.80 1.06 2.97
C GLU A 88 20.65 2.43 2.31
N LYS A 89 20.77 2.50 0.99
CA LYS A 89 20.75 3.77 0.24
C LYS A 89 19.37 4.40 0.11
N ILE A 90 18.33 3.66 0.40
CA ILE A 90 16.93 4.13 0.43
C ILE A 90 16.29 4.06 1.82
N SER A 91 17.07 3.73 2.87
CA SER A 91 16.56 3.56 4.24
C SER A 91 15.75 4.76 4.73
N LYS A 92 16.21 5.99 4.48
CA LYS A 92 15.45 7.21 4.80
C LYS A 92 14.16 7.35 4.00
N MET A 93 14.13 6.87 2.77
CA MET A 93 12.91 6.87 1.94
C MET A 93 11.86 5.94 2.53
N LEU A 94 12.27 4.83 3.13
CA LEU A 94 11.37 3.84 3.74
C LEU A 94 10.96 4.22 5.17
N SER A 95 11.88 4.77 5.98
CA SER A 95 11.66 5.05 7.40
C SER A 95 11.11 6.45 7.71
N ALA A 96 11.22 7.42 6.79
CA ALA A 96 10.72 8.77 7.02
C ALA A 96 9.20 8.94 6.81
N PRO A 97 8.53 8.26 5.86
CA PRO A 97 7.09 8.27 5.74
C PRO A 97 6.41 7.65 6.96
N ASP A 98 5.13 7.99 7.17
CA ASP A 98 4.33 7.41 8.26
C ASP A 98 3.99 5.95 8.02
N ILE A 99 3.94 5.51 6.75
CA ILE A 99 3.64 4.14 6.34
C ILE A 99 4.44 3.80 5.09
N ALA A 100 5.25 2.74 5.16
CA ALA A 100 5.92 2.17 4.00
C ALA A 100 5.34 0.79 3.66
N VAL A 101 5.11 0.55 2.37
CA VAL A 101 4.42 -0.64 1.84
C VAL A 101 5.30 -1.32 0.80
N ALA A 102 5.44 -2.65 0.86
CA ALA A 102 6.20 -3.44 -0.10
C ALA A 102 5.46 -4.72 -0.52
N ASN A 103 5.62 -5.15 -1.78
CA ASN A 103 5.17 -6.46 -2.22
C ASN A 103 6.24 -7.52 -1.91
N MET A 104 5.92 -8.46 -1.01
CA MET A 104 6.82 -9.53 -0.56
C MET A 104 6.64 -10.74 -1.46
N GLU A 105 7.39 -10.78 -2.58
CA GLU A 105 7.17 -11.76 -3.65
C GLU A 105 8.02 -13.03 -3.43
N PHE A 106 7.72 -13.73 -2.36
CA PHE A 106 8.31 -15.01 -1.99
C PHE A 106 7.47 -15.72 -0.93
N THR A 107 7.78 -17.01 -0.74
CA THR A 107 7.25 -17.82 0.37
C THR A 107 8.31 -17.95 1.47
N LEU A 108 7.91 -18.11 2.72
CA LEU A 108 8.76 -18.51 3.85
C LEU A 108 8.59 -20.00 4.14
N GLY A 109 9.05 -20.84 3.20
CA GLY A 109 8.90 -22.31 3.28
C GLY A 109 9.81 -22.98 4.29
N GLY A 110 10.83 -22.28 4.81
CA GLY A 110 11.90 -22.84 5.62
C GLY A 110 13.06 -23.39 4.80
N LYS A 111 14.04 -24.01 5.45
CA LYS A 111 15.20 -24.63 4.79
C LYS A 111 14.78 -25.91 4.02
N PRO A 112 15.42 -26.23 2.88
CA PRO A 112 16.46 -25.41 2.23
C PRO A 112 15.88 -24.14 1.59
N TYR A 113 16.58 -23.02 1.78
CA TYR A 113 16.20 -21.78 1.12
C TYR A 113 16.50 -21.83 -0.38
N THR A 114 15.57 -21.32 -1.18
CA THR A 114 15.64 -21.42 -2.66
C THR A 114 15.11 -20.14 -3.31
N GLY A 115 15.66 -19.81 -4.46
CA GLY A 115 15.11 -18.78 -5.36
C GLY A 115 14.17 -19.34 -6.41
N TYR A 116 14.09 -18.63 -7.55
CA TYR A 116 13.29 -19.07 -8.71
C TYR A 116 13.67 -20.50 -9.16
N PRO A 117 12.71 -21.34 -9.62
CA PRO A 117 11.28 -21.01 -9.79
C PRO A 117 10.41 -21.21 -8.54
N SER A 118 10.94 -21.71 -7.43
CA SER A 118 10.18 -22.05 -6.24
C SER A 118 10.84 -21.40 -5.01
N PHE A 119 10.42 -20.17 -4.72
CA PHE A 119 11.02 -19.35 -3.67
C PHE A 119 10.78 -19.91 -2.27
N SER A 120 11.83 -19.92 -1.47
CA SER A 120 11.81 -20.04 0.00
C SER A 120 12.87 -19.11 0.56
N ALA A 121 12.47 -17.90 0.95
CA ALA A 121 13.40 -16.91 1.48
C ALA A 121 13.85 -17.27 2.91
N PRO A 122 15.07 -16.82 3.33
CA PRO A 122 15.50 -16.89 4.73
C PRO A 122 14.53 -16.15 5.65
N ASP A 123 14.27 -16.72 6.83
CA ASP A 123 13.31 -16.15 7.80
C ASP A 123 13.73 -14.78 8.33
N SER A 124 15.03 -14.47 8.36
CA SER A 124 15.56 -13.16 8.72
C SER A 124 15.34 -12.09 7.66
N TYR A 125 14.97 -12.46 6.42
CA TYR A 125 14.80 -11.49 5.35
C TYR A 125 13.62 -10.54 5.56
N PRO A 126 12.40 -10.98 5.83
CA PRO A 126 11.30 -10.06 6.14
C PRO A 126 11.55 -9.24 7.42
N GLU A 127 12.28 -9.76 8.40
CA GLU A 127 12.66 -8.99 9.58
C GLU A 127 13.62 -7.85 9.22
N TYR A 128 14.58 -8.10 8.32
CA TYR A 128 15.44 -7.07 7.76
C TYR A 128 14.64 -6.00 7.00
N VAL A 129 13.70 -6.41 6.11
CA VAL A 129 12.86 -5.48 5.35
C VAL A 129 12.05 -4.58 6.29
N ALA A 130 11.46 -5.15 7.34
CA ALA A 130 10.77 -4.39 8.38
C ALA A 130 11.70 -3.43 9.12
N SER A 131 12.94 -3.85 9.43
CA SER A 131 13.92 -3.00 10.11
C SER A 131 14.38 -1.80 9.27
N CYS A 132 14.24 -1.87 7.94
CA CYS A 132 14.48 -0.76 7.02
C CYS A 132 13.35 0.29 7.02
N GLY A 133 12.22 0.02 7.68
CA GLY A 133 11.09 0.92 7.80
C GLY A 133 9.84 0.49 7.03
N VAL A 134 9.81 -0.71 6.44
CA VAL A 134 8.60 -1.20 5.78
C VAL A 134 7.59 -1.69 6.81
N ASP A 135 6.41 -1.07 6.84
CA ASP A 135 5.35 -1.31 7.83
C ASP A 135 4.29 -2.29 7.33
N VAL A 136 4.04 -2.35 6.01
CA VAL A 136 2.96 -3.14 5.44
C VAL A 136 3.49 -4.06 4.35
N PHE A 137 3.26 -5.36 4.52
CA PHE A 137 3.60 -6.40 3.57
C PHE A 137 2.37 -6.78 2.73
N LEU A 138 2.48 -6.60 1.41
CA LEU A 138 1.54 -7.13 0.44
C LEU A 138 1.97 -8.55 0.10
N THR A 139 1.08 -9.51 0.19
CA THR A 139 1.41 -10.93 0.09
C THR A 139 0.60 -11.69 -0.94
N ALA A 140 -0.39 -11.05 -1.55
CA ALA A 140 -1.12 -11.63 -2.66
C ALA A 140 -0.30 -11.49 -3.94
N ASN A 141 0.52 -12.48 -4.25
CA ASN A 141 1.33 -12.58 -5.46
C ASN A 141 1.38 -14.03 -5.96
N ASN A 142 1.97 -14.26 -7.14
CA ASN A 142 2.02 -15.58 -7.76
C ASN A 142 2.97 -16.55 -7.05
N HIS A 143 3.98 -16.05 -6.31
CA HIS A 143 4.98 -16.86 -5.61
C HIS A 143 4.62 -17.23 -4.16
N ILE A 144 3.52 -16.74 -3.64
CA ILE A 144 3.14 -16.99 -2.24
C ILE A 144 2.85 -18.48 -1.94
N LEU A 145 2.58 -19.28 -2.97
CA LEU A 145 2.33 -20.71 -2.86
C LEU A 145 3.49 -21.60 -3.34
N ASP A 146 4.66 -21.08 -3.61
CA ASP A 146 5.78 -21.84 -4.18
C ASP A 146 6.21 -23.04 -3.33
N LYS A 147 5.90 -23.05 -2.04
CA LYS A 147 6.10 -24.18 -1.12
C LYS A 147 4.77 -24.83 -0.71
N GLY A 148 3.74 -24.69 -1.56
CA GLY A 148 2.43 -25.30 -1.36
C GLY A 148 1.73 -24.84 -0.08
N THR A 149 0.76 -25.66 0.35
CA THR A 149 -0.05 -25.37 1.55
C THR A 149 0.80 -25.27 2.83
N ALA A 150 1.85 -26.09 2.98
CA ALA A 150 2.75 -26.01 4.13
C ALA A 150 3.53 -24.70 4.15
N GLY A 151 4.03 -24.26 2.99
CA GLY A 151 4.78 -23.00 2.84
C GLY A 151 3.95 -21.78 3.19
N ILE A 152 2.74 -21.64 2.66
CA ILE A 152 1.89 -20.50 2.99
C ILE A 152 1.44 -20.49 4.46
N LYS A 153 1.13 -21.65 5.05
CA LYS A 153 0.82 -21.73 6.48
C LYS A 153 1.99 -21.25 7.34
N ARG A 154 3.22 -21.67 6.96
CA ARG A 154 4.43 -21.21 7.64
C ARG A 154 4.67 -19.71 7.46
N THR A 155 4.44 -19.20 6.26
CA THR A 155 4.55 -17.75 5.96
C THR A 155 3.58 -16.94 6.82
N ILE A 156 2.33 -17.37 6.93
CA ILE A 156 1.32 -16.74 7.80
C ILE A 156 1.81 -16.73 9.26
N ALA A 157 2.25 -17.88 9.77
CA ALA A 157 2.74 -17.97 11.16
C ALA A 157 3.93 -17.05 11.44
N GLN A 158 4.86 -16.88 10.49
CA GLN A 158 5.97 -15.95 10.62
C GLN A 158 5.49 -14.49 10.65
N TYR A 159 4.59 -14.11 9.73
CA TYR A 159 4.07 -12.74 9.68
C TYR A 159 3.16 -12.43 10.88
N ASP A 160 2.38 -13.38 11.38
CA ASP A 160 1.60 -13.23 12.62
C ASP A 160 2.51 -12.93 13.81
N ARG A 161 3.63 -13.67 13.94
CA ARG A 161 4.63 -13.40 14.97
C ARG A 161 5.19 -11.97 14.87
N MET A 162 5.54 -11.53 13.66
CA MET A 162 6.04 -10.17 13.43
C MET A 162 4.96 -9.11 13.72
N GLU A 163 3.69 -9.38 13.38
CA GLU A 163 2.57 -8.47 13.67
C GLU A 163 2.31 -8.35 15.18
N VAL A 164 2.34 -9.46 15.92
CA VAL A 164 2.24 -9.46 17.40
C VAL A 164 3.35 -8.62 18.03
N GLN A 165 4.56 -8.68 17.48
CA GLN A 165 5.68 -7.84 17.89
C GLN A 165 5.56 -6.37 17.42
N ARG A 166 4.46 -6.01 16.74
CA ARG A 166 4.20 -4.68 16.17
C ARG A 166 5.27 -4.20 15.19
N LYS A 167 5.95 -5.15 14.52
CA LYS A 167 6.96 -4.84 13.51
C LYS A 167 6.32 -4.51 12.17
N ILE A 168 5.21 -5.19 11.82
CA ILE A 168 4.51 -5.05 10.54
C ILE A 168 2.99 -5.20 10.68
N ARG A 169 2.30 -4.84 9.60
CA ARG A 169 0.97 -5.34 9.24
C ARG A 169 1.07 -6.06 7.90
N TYR A 170 0.18 -7.01 7.61
CA TYR A 170 0.17 -7.66 6.30
C TYR A 170 -1.24 -7.95 5.79
N THR A 171 -1.36 -8.13 4.48
CA THR A 171 -2.62 -8.46 3.80
C THR A 171 -2.35 -9.21 2.50
N GLY A 172 -3.32 -9.97 2.03
CA GLY A 172 -3.24 -10.75 0.78
C GLY A 172 -3.44 -12.25 1.00
N ILE A 173 -3.12 -12.75 2.20
CA ILE A 173 -3.30 -14.14 2.62
C ILE A 173 -4.01 -14.23 3.96
N ALA A 174 -4.63 -15.38 4.23
CA ALA A 174 -5.31 -15.65 5.50
C ALA A 174 -5.35 -17.16 5.80
N SER A 175 -5.20 -17.54 7.06
CA SER A 175 -5.26 -18.96 7.53
C SER A 175 -6.70 -19.48 7.60
N ASP A 176 -7.65 -18.60 7.89
CA ASP A 176 -9.06 -18.95 8.12
C ASP A 176 -10.01 -17.78 7.79
N THR A 177 -11.31 -18.01 8.02
CA THR A 177 -12.37 -17.04 7.76
C THR A 177 -12.28 -15.79 8.62
N ASN A 178 -11.83 -15.88 9.88
CA ASN A 178 -11.75 -14.75 10.79
C ASN A 178 -10.60 -13.83 10.41
N GLU A 179 -9.43 -14.41 10.13
CA GLU A 179 -8.30 -13.65 9.58
C GLU A 179 -8.65 -12.99 8.25
N TYR A 180 -9.25 -13.72 7.31
CA TYR A 180 -9.70 -13.14 6.04
C TYR A 180 -10.62 -11.95 6.28
N LYS A 181 -11.60 -12.07 7.18
CA LYS A 181 -12.49 -10.97 7.52
C LYS A 181 -11.77 -9.79 8.19
N SER A 182 -10.74 -10.02 8.98
CA SER A 182 -10.00 -8.95 9.67
C SER A 182 -8.99 -8.23 8.78
N ARG A 183 -8.36 -8.96 7.83
CA ARG A 183 -7.26 -8.47 6.98
C ARG A 183 -7.68 -8.03 5.57
N TYR A 184 -8.93 -8.30 5.17
CA TYR A 184 -9.41 -7.94 3.84
C TYR A 184 -10.73 -7.16 3.90
N PRO A 185 -10.66 -5.82 3.66
CA PRO A 185 -9.46 -4.99 3.45
C PRO A 185 -8.63 -4.83 4.74
N LEU A 186 -7.32 -4.58 4.58
CA LEU A 186 -6.49 -4.14 5.69
C LEU A 186 -6.83 -2.69 6.04
N LEU A 187 -7.18 -2.43 7.29
CA LEU A 187 -7.47 -1.08 7.77
C LEU A 187 -6.31 -0.56 8.61
N LEU A 188 -5.79 0.59 8.23
CA LEU A 188 -4.73 1.32 8.91
C LEU A 188 -5.31 2.61 9.50
N ASN A 189 -4.94 2.91 10.75
CA ASN A 189 -5.27 4.19 11.37
C ASN A 189 -3.96 4.92 11.67
N CYS A 190 -3.79 6.09 11.06
CA CYS A 190 -2.60 6.91 11.23
C CYS A 190 -3.00 8.38 11.33
N LYS A 191 -2.61 9.09 12.39
CA LYS A 191 -2.87 10.52 12.59
C LYS A 191 -4.34 10.93 12.36
N GLY A 192 -5.28 10.06 12.71
CA GLY A 192 -6.72 10.28 12.49
C GLY A 192 -7.21 10.09 11.05
N PHE A 193 -6.37 9.55 10.17
CA PHE A 193 -6.77 9.03 8.88
C PHE A 193 -7.01 7.52 8.96
N LYS A 194 -8.06 7.07 8.28
CA LYS A 194 -8.35 5.65 8.12
C LYS A 194 -8.15 5.25 6.65
N ILE A 195 -7.16 4.43 6.40
CA ILE A 195 -6.75 4.01 5.06
C ILE A 195 -7.05 2.53 4.92
N ALA A 196 -7.69 2.13 3.83
CA ALA A 196 -7.95 0.74 3.49
C ALA A 196 -7.03 0.30 2.36
N ILE A 197 -6.33 -0.83 2.53
CA ILE A 197 -5.56 -1.48 1.47
C ILE A 197 -6.30 -2.74 1.03
N VAL A 198 -6.53 -2.87 -0.28
CA VAL A 198 -7.18 -4.02 -0.92
C VAL A 198 -6.16 -4.70 -1.82
N ASN A 199 -5.47 -5.73 -1.29
CA ASN A 199 -4.41 -6.45 -1.99
C ASN A 199 -4.93 -7.77 -2.56
N PHE A 200 -4.65 -8.04 -3.83
CA PHE A 200 -5.05 -9.25 -4.54
C PHE A 200 -4.15 -9.53 -5.75
N THR A 201 -4.13 -10.80 -6.21
CA THR A 201 -3.31 -11.27 -7.33
C THR A 201 -4.14 -11.87 -8.46
N TYR A 202 -3.60 -11.84 -9.68
CA TYR A 202 -4.18 -12.54 -10.83
C TYR A 202 -4.22 -14.06 -10.64
N GLY A 203 -3.25 -14.60 -9.91
CA GLY A 203 -3.09 -16.04 -9.73
C GLY A 203 -1.94 -16.42 -8.83
N THR A 204 -1.69 -17.70 -8.76
CA THR A 204 -0.56 -18.32 -8.03
C THR A 204 0.03 -19.44 -8.88
N ASN A 205 1.36 -19.62 -8.82
CA ASN A 205 2.07 -20.63 -9.62
C ASN A 205 1.64 -22.05 -9.25
N LEU A 206 1.30 -22.30 -7.99
CA LEU A 206 0.70 -23.54 -7.54
C LEU A 206 -0.74 -23.32 -7.06
N GLY A 207 -1.56 -24.35 -7.17
CA GLY A 207 -2.93 -24.34 -6.71
C GLY A 207 -3.08 -24.78 -5.25
N ILE A 208 -4.18 -24.36 -4.61
CA ILE A 208 -4.69 -24.95 -3.37
C ILE A 208 -6.08 -25.48 -3.62
N SER A 209 -6.34 -26.73 -3.22
CA SER A 209 -7.68 -27.35 -3.34
C SER A 209 -8.61 -26.95 -2.18
N SER A 210 -8.06 -26.57 -1.03
CA SER A 210 -8.83 -26.18 0.15
C SER A 210 -9.21 -24.69 0.11
N ARG A 211 -10.31 -24.36 0.80
CA ARG A 211 -10.76 -22.97 0.96
C ARG A 211 -9.72 -22.11 1.73
N PHE A 212 -9.00 -22.70 2.66
CA PHE A 212 -7.98 -22.07 3.48
C PHE A 212 -6.74 -22.96 3.63
N PRO A 213 -5.52 -22.39 3.74
CA PRO A 213 -5.22 -20.96 3.70
C PRO A 213 -5.66 -20.33 2.37
N LYS A 214 -6.03 -19.05 2.40
CA LYS A 214 -6.56 -18.33 1.24
C LYS A 214 -5.54 -17.31 0.74
N VAL A 215 -5.45 -17.15 -0.58
CA VAL A 215 -4.80 -16.04 -1.27
C VAL A 215 -5.91 -15.19 -1.90
N ASN A 216 -5.88 -13.88 -1.70
CA ASN A 216 -6.83 -12.97 -2.35
C ASN A 216 -6.54 -12.91 -3.85
N ARG A 217 -7.51 -13.27 -4.68
CA ARG A 217 -7.38 -13.27 -6.14
C ARG A 217 -8.21 -12.16 -6.77
N ILE A 218 -8.00 -11.91 -8.08
CA ILE A 218 -8.90 -11.05 -8.86
C ILE A 218 -10.25 -11.74 -8.98
N ASP A 219 -11.08 -11.56 -7.96
CA ASP A 219 -12.47 -11.97 -7.87
C ASP A 219 -13.29 -10.70 -7.64
N LYS A 220 -13.99 -10.22 -8.66
CA LYS A 220 -14.74 -8.95 -8.60
C LYS A 220 -15.76 -8.91 -7.44
N PRO A 221 -16.59 -9.94 -7.18
CA PRO A 221 -17.46 -10.02 -6.01
C PRO A 221 -16.71 -9.84 -4.66
N GLU A 222 -15.60 -10.53 -4.46
CA GLU A 222 -14.81 -10.44 -3.22
C GLU A 222 -14.17 -9.08 -3.06
N ILE A 223 -13.56 -8.54 -4.12
CA ILE A 223 -12.95 -7.19 -4.12
C ILE A 223 -14.02 -6.14 -3.84
N ALA A 224 -15.18 -6.20 -4.51
CA ALA A 224 -16.28 -5.27 -4.26
C ALA A 224 -16.79 -5.38 -2.81
N SER A 225 -16.84 -6.59 -2.24
CA SER A 225 -17.20 -6.80 -0.83
C SER A 225 -16.18 -6.14 0.12
N ALA A 226 -14.87 -6.27 -0.16
CA ALA A 226 -13.82 -5.63 0.62
C ALA A 226 -13.93 -4.09 0.54
N ILE A 227 -14.16 -3.53 -0.64
CA ILE A 227 -14.36 -2.08 -0.83
C ILE A 227 -15.61 -1.59 -0.08
N ARG A 228 -16.74 -2.29 -0.20
CA ARG A 228 -17.94 -1.94 0.57
C ARG A 228 -17.70 -1.97 2.08
N LYS A 229 -16.94 -2.95 2.55
CA LYS A 229 -16.54 -3.04 3.96
C LYS A 229 -15.65 -1.87 4.38
N ALA A 230 -14.68 -1.46 3.57
CA ALA A 230 -13.86 -0.28 3.80
C ALA A 230 -14.75 0.98 3.96
N LYS A 231 -15.70 1.18 3.04
CA LYS A 231 -16.67 2.28 3.09
C LYS A 231 -17.54 2.23 4.36
N LYS A 232 -18.08 1.05 4.71
CA LYS A 232 -18.86 0.84 5.95
C LYS A 232 -18.05 1.16 7.20
N LYS A 233 -16.74 0.88 7.20
CA LYS A 233 -15.81 1.21 8.27
C LYS A 233 -15.34 2.66 8.24
N LYS A 234 -15.89 3.48 7.32
CA LYS A 234 -15.57 4.90 7.11
C LYS A 234 -14.07 5.11 6.83
N ALA A 235 -13.51 4.29 5.93
CA ALA A 235 -12.19 4.58 5.40
C ALA A 235 -12.22 5.93 4.66
N ASP A 236 -11.23 6.76 4.92
CA ASP A 236 -11.06 8.04 4.23
C ASP A 236 -10.52 7.84 2.82
N PHE A 237 -9.64 6.83 2.66
CA PHE A 237 -9.04 6.45 1.38
C PHE A 237 -9.01 4.93 1.23
N ILE A 238 -9.21 4.48 0.00
CA ILE A 238 -9.15 3.06 -0.39
C ILE A 238 -8.11 2.93 -1.49
N ILE A 239 -7.04 2.20 -1.21
CA ILE A 239 -5.95 1.94 -2.14
C ILE A 239 -5.99 0.48 -2.56
N ALA A 240 -6.13 0.22 -3.87
CA ALA A 240 -6.02 -1.13 -4.41
C ALA A 240 -4.57 -1.42 -4.79
N THR A 241 -4.07 -2.60 -4.39
CA THR A 241 -2.71 -3.04 -4.70
C THR A 241 -2.74 -4.39 -5.44
N PRO A 242 -3.09 -4.37 -6.74
CA PRO A 242 -3.13 -5.57 -7.56
C PRO A 242 -1.74 -6.07 -7.93
N HIS A 243 -1.56 -7.39 -7.90
CA HIS A 243 -0.44 -8.09 -8.49
C HIS A 243 -0.92 -8.73 -9.80
N TRP A 244 -0.61 -8.09 -10.94
CA TRP A 244 -1.29 -8.34 -12.21
C TRP A 244 -0.46 -7.97 -13.46
N GLY A 245 -0.97 -8.32 -14.63
CA GLY A 245 -0.40 -7.91 -15.91
C GLY A 245 0.42 -9.01 -16.58
N THR A 246 1.24 -8.62 -17.55
CA THR A 246 2.11 -9.50 -18.31
C THR A 246 3.56 -9.14 -18.03
N GLU A 247 4.36 -10.14 -17.67
CA GLU A 247 5.78 -9.94 -17.36
C GLU A 247 6.54 -9.29 -18.52
N TYR A 248 7.46 -8.39 -18.18
CA TYR A 248 8.45 -7.75 -19.07
C TYR A 248 7.88 -6.75 -20.09
N HIS A 249 6.57 -6.48 -20.10
CA HIS A 249 5.93 -5.50 -20.96
C HIS A 249 5.89 -4.12 -20.27
N LEU A 250 6.41 -3.07 -20.95
CA LEU A 250 6.45 -1.70 -20.43
C LEU A 250 5.07 -0.99 -20.52
N GLU A 251 4.20 -1.46 -21.39
CA GLU A 251 2.84 -0.96 -21.54
C GLU A 251 1.87 -1.87 -20.77
N HIS A 252 0.89 -1.27 -20.11
CA HIS A 252 -0.17 -2.04 -19.46
C HIS A 252 -1.04 -2.78 -20.48
N SER A 253 -1.59 -3.90 -20.08
CA SER A 253 -2.51 -4.68 -20.90
C SER A 253 -3.94 -4.13 -20.85
N ALA A 254 -4.75 -4.43 -21.89
CA ALA A 254 -6.19 -4.12 -21.89
C ALA A 254 -6.93 -4.74 -20.68
N TYR A 255 -6.45 -5.87 -20.17
CA TYR A 255 -7.01 -6.48 -18.97
C TYR A 255 -6.74 -5.63 -17.71
N GLN A 256 -5.51 -5.13 -17.53
CA GLN A 256 -5.17 -4.22 -16.43
C GLN A 256 -6.01 -2.95 -16.51
N GLU A 257 -6.16 -2.37 -17.70
CA GLU A 257 -6.99 -1.18 -17.92
C GLU A 257 -8.46 -1.41 -17.55
N ALA A 258 -9.03 -2.54 -17.99
CA ALA A 258 -10.43 -2.89 -17.69
C ALA A 258 -10.67 -3.08 -16.19
N ILE A 259 -9.73 -3.72 -15.47
CA ILE A 259 -9.82 -3.88 -14.00
C ILE A 259 -9.62 -2.54 -13.30
N ALA A 260 -8.68 -1.69 -13.75
CA ALA A 260 -8.47 -0.36 -13.17
C ALA A 260 -9.72 0.52 -13.29
N LYS A 261 -10.33 0.56 -14.48
CA LYS A 261 -11.60 1.26 -14.70
C LYS A 261 -12.71 0.73 -13.79
N TRP A 262 -12.82 -0.59 -13.65
CA TRP A 262 -13.81 -1.20 -12.76
C TRP A 262 -13.54 -0.85 -11.29
N LEU A 263 -12.29 -0.86 -10.82
CA LEU A 263 -11.92 -0.46 -9.45
C LEU A 263 -12.28 1.02 -9.18
N ALA A 264 -12.04 1.90 -10.14
CA ALA A 264 -12.44 3.30 -10.05
C ALA A 264 -13.96 3.44 -9.86
N LEU A 265 -14.77 2.68 -10.63
CA LEU A 265 -16.23 2.62 -10.47
C LEU A 265 -16.65 2.08 -9.09
N GLN A 266 -15.86 1.20 -8.47
CA GLN A 266 -16.11 0.74 -7.10
C GLN A 266 -15.75 1.80 -6.04
N GLY A 267 -15.07 2.89 -6.41
CA GLY A 267 -14.70 3.99 -5.53
C GLY A 267 -13.37 3.77 -4.80
N VAL A 268 -12.40 3.19 -5.49
CA VAL A 268 -10.99 3.19 -5.08
C VAL A 268 -10.42 4.57 -5.37
N ASP A 269 -9.54 5.07 -4.50
CA ASP A 269 -8.94 6.40 -4.61
C ASP A 269 -7.54 6.37 -5.28
N MET A 270 -6.86 5.21 -5.30
CA MET A 270 -5.56 5.02 -5.94
C MET A 270 -5.34 3.55 -6.25
N ILE A 271 -4.61 3.25 -7.33
CA ILE A 271 -4.22 1.89 -7.73
C ILE A 271 -2.70 1.83 -7.88
N VAL A 272 -2.06 0.88 -7.20
CA VAL A 272 -0.60 0.65 -7.21
C VAL A 272 -0.33 -0.80 -7.52
N GLY A 273 0.06 -1.08 -8.75
CA GLY A 273 0.26 -2.44 -9.27
C GLY A 273 1.68 -2.95 -9.17
N SER A 274 1.82 -4.27 -9.23
CA SER A 274 3.07 -5.04 -9.24
C SER A 274 2.92 -6.28 -10.14
N HIS A 275 3.96 -7.11 -10.29
CA HIS A 275 4.05 -8.34 -11.06
C HIS A 275 4.81 -8.23 -12.40
N PRO A 276 4.63 -7.24 -13.29
CA PRO A 276 5.34 -7.24 -14.58
C PRO A 276 6.86 -7.23 -14.48
N HIS A 277 7.42 -7.05 -13.29
CA HIS A 277 8.86 -6.95 -13.00
C HIS A 277 9.57 -5.80 -13.74
N VAL A 278 8.83 -4.95 -14.40
CA VAL A 278 9.29 -3.73 -15.08
C VAL A 278 8.35 -2.59 -14.71
N VAL A 279 8.86 -1.38 -14.72
CA VAL A 279 8.02 -0.20 -14.59
C VAL A 279 7.12 -0.08 -15.81
N GLN A 280 5.80 -0.04 -15.59
CA GLN A 280 4.83 0.24 -16.65
C GLN A 280 4.42 1.71 -16.62
N ASP A 281 3.74 2.15 -17.68
CA ASP A 281 3.14 3.47 -17.77
C ASP A 281 2.12 3.73 -16.64
N THR A 282 1.69 4.97 -16.53
CA THR A 282 0.73 5.41 -15.51
C THR A 282 -0.48 6.07 -16.17
N ALA A 283 -1.60 6.10 -15.47
CA ALA A 283 -2.81 6.78 -15.91
C ALA A 283 -3.44 7.58 -14.78
N ILE A 284 -4.28 8.53 -15.12
CA ILE A 284 -5.22 9.19 -14.21
C ILE A 284 -6.63 8.90 -14.73
N LEU A 285 -7.38 8.11 -13.96
CA LEU A 285 -8.80 7.88 -14.23
C LEU A 285 -9.63 8.94 -13.51
N THR A 286 -10.79 9.28 -14.09
CA THR A 286 -11.73 10.21 -13.45
C THR A 286 -13.04 9.50 -13.16
N HIS A 287 -13.50 9.57 -11.91
CA HIS A 287 -14.82 9.07 -11.53
C HIS A 287 -15.46 9.98 -10.47
N ASN A 288 -16.70 10.41 -10.73
CA ASN A 288 -17.45 11.32 -9.85
C ASN A 288 -16.67 12.60 -9.49
N GLY A 289 -15.92 13.17 -10.45
CA GLY A 289 -15.13 14.39 -10.27
C GLY A 289 -13.85 14.20 -9.44
N LYS A 290 -13.47 12.96 -9.11
CA LYS A 290 -12.20 12.63 -8.46
C LYS A 290 -11.21 12.06 -9.48
N GLU A 291 -9.96 12.51 -9.38
CA GLU A 291 -8.83 11.90 -10.05
C GLU A 291 -8.33 10.69 -9.28
N ILE A 292 -8.10 9.58 -9.98
CA ILE A 292 -7.67 8.30 -9.41
C ILE A 292 -6.35 7.94 -10.11
N PRO A 293 -5.21 8.16 -9.46
CA PRO A 293 -3.92 7.76 -10.00
C PRO A 293 -3.83 6.24 -10.13
N VAL A 294 -3.33 5.77 -11.27
CA VAL A 294 -3.06 4.37 -11.56
C VAL A 294 -1.59 4.21 -11.91
N ILE A 295 -0.86 3.48 -11.12
CA ILE A 295 0.47 2.98 -11.40
C ILE A 295 0.32 1.50 -11.74
N TYR A 296 0.46 1.14 -13.02
CA TYR A 296 0.19 -0.23 -13.46
C TYR A 296 1.22 -1.24 -12.95
N SER A 297 2.50 -0.84 -12.88
CA SER A 297 3.56 -1.64 -12.25
C SER A 297 4.71 -0.78 -11.75
N MET A 298 5.14 -1.06 -10.53
CA MET A 298 6.31 -0.42 -9.93
C MET A 298 7.63 -1.05 -10.37
N GLY A 299 7.64 -2.30 -10.89
CA GLY A 299 8.85 -3.08 -11.11
C GLY A 299 9.41 -3.71 -9.83
N ASN A 300 10.68 -4.10 -9.85
CA ASN A 300 11.33 -4.81 -8.74
C ASN A 300 12.07 -3.86 -7.81
N ALA A 301 11.69 -3.83 -6.53
CA ALA A 301 12.42 -3.13 -5.49
C ALA A 301 13.83 -3.71 -5.31
N ILE A 302 13.93 -5.04 -5.32
CA ILE A 302 15.21 -5.75 -5.31
C ILE A 302 15.04 -7.17 -5.87
N SER A 303 15.93 -7.56 -6.79
CA SER A 303 15.91 -8.89 -7.40
C SER A 303 17.27 -9.24 -7.99
N ASN A 304 17.44 -10.49 -8.46
CA ASN A 304 18.56 -10.89 -9.30
C ASN A 304 18.11 -11.09 -10.77
N MET A 305 17.07 -10.41 -11.19
CA MET A 305 16.61 -10.55 -12.58
C MET A 305 17.55 -9.83 -13.54
N SER A 306 17.80 -10.47 -14.71
CA SER A 306 18.69 -9.97 -15.76
C SER A 306 17.96 -9.62 -17.05
N ALA A 307 16.67 -9.95 -17.16
CA ALA A 307 15.86 -9.56 -18.32
C ALA A 307 15.85 -8.02 -18.48
N PRO A 308 15.73 -7.51 -19.71
CA PRO A 308 15.71 -6.07 -19.95
C PRO A 308 14.68 -5.34 -19.08
N ASN A 309 15.07 -4.19 -18.53
CA ASN A 309 14.26 -3.29 -17.68
C ASN A 309 13.90 -3.78 -16.27
N THR A 310 14.19 -5.04 -15.90
CA THR A 310 13.77 -5.62 -14.62
C THR A 310 14.54 -5.12 -13.40
N ARG A 311 15.56 -4.29 -13.59
CA ARG A 311 16.36 -3.70 -12.51
C ARG A 311 15.98 -2.27 -12.20
N LEU A 312 15.05 -1.69 -12.95
CA LEU A 312 14.50 -0.36 -12.70
C LEU A 312 13.16 -0.50 -11.98
N GLU A 313 12.99 0.31 -10.95
CA GLU A 313 11.81 0.39 -10.10
C GLU A 313 11.26 1.82 -10.06
N LEU A 314 10.00 1.95 -9.69
CA LEU A 314 9.31 3.19 -9.41
C LEU A 314 8.77 3.20 -7.99
N ALA A 315 9.44 3.89 -7.06
CA ALA A 315 8.88 4.15 -5.73
C ALA A 315 7.82 5.26 -5.81
N ILE A 316 6.70 5.07 -5.11
CA ILE A 316 5.54 5.94 -5.14
C ILE A 316 5.40 6.63 -3.77
N ASN A 317 5.58 7.95 -3.72
CA ASN A 317 5.35 8.73 -2.51
C ASN A 317 4.02 9.47 -2.62
N VAL A 318 3.10 9.21 -1.71
CA VAL A 318 1.80 9.87 -1.66
C VAL A 318 1.57 10.54 -0.31
N LYS A 319 0.91 11.69 -0.32
CA LYS A 319 0.51 12.41 0.89
C LYS A 319 -1.01 12.55 0.94
N MET A 320 -1.55 12.36 2.11
CA MET A 320 -2.96 12.60 2.43
C MET A 320 -2.99 13.73 3.45
N VAL A 321 -3.74 14.79 3.15
CA VAL A 321 -3.80 15.99 3.99
C VAL A 321 -5.20 16.19 4.53
N ARG A 322 -5.30 16.71 5.75
CA ARG A 322 -6.54 17.18 6.38
C ARG A 322 -6.38 18.67 6.63
N ASP A 323 -7.33 19.45 6.13
CA ASP A 323 -7.36 20.89 6.36
C ASP A 323 -8.05 21.26 7.69
N SER A 324 -8.07 22.56 8.00
CA SER A 324 -8.70 23.10 9.20
C SER A 324 -10.23 22.92 9.26
N HIS A 325 -10.88 22.59 8.14
CA HIS A 325 -12.30 22.27 8.07
C HIS A 325 -12.58 20.78 8.30
N GLY A 326 -11.52 19.96 8.36
CA GLY A 326 -11.59 18.51 8.50
C GLY A 326 -11.72 17.77 7.17
N ASP A 327 -11.67 18.47 6.04
CA ASP A 327 -11.71 17.87 4.71
C ASP A 327 -10.39 17.16 4.41
N LYS A 328 -10.49 15.91 3.95
CA LYS A 328 -9.34 15.05 3.66
C LYS A 328 -9.14 14.90 2.17
N LYS A 329 -7.91 15.06 1.70
CA LYS A 329 -7.53 14.99 0.30
C LYS A 329 -6.26 14.16 0.12
N MET A 330 -6.23 13.30 -0.89
CA MET A 330 -5.01 12.67 -1.39
C MET A 330 -4.37 13.59 -2.42
N LEU A 331 -3.07 13.87 -2.26
CA LEU A 331 -2.30 14.65 -3.24
C LEU A 331 -1.80 13.73 -4.35
N SER A 332 -1.51 14.31 -5.51
CA SER A 332 -0.90 13.59 -6.62
C SER A 332 0.41 12.92 -6.17
N PRO A 333 0.61 11.63 -6.48
CA PRO A 333 1.80 10.91 -6.06
C PRO A 333 3.06 11.48 -6.71
N LYS A 334 4.17 11.49 -5.95
CA LYS A 334 5.50 11.78 -6.47
C LYS A 334 6.19 10.46 -6.77
N LEU A 335 6.73 10.34 -7.97
CA LEU A 335 7.36 9.16 -8.51
C LEU A 335 8.87 9.30 -8.43
N VAL A 336 9.59 8.26 -8.00
CA VAL A 336 11.05 8.25 -7.88
C VAL A 336 11.59 6.97 -8.48
N PHE A 337 12.40 7.08 -9.53
CA PHE A 337 13.07 5.92 -10.11
C PHE A 337 14.19 5.42 -9.20
N LEU A 338 14.19 4.12 -8.96
CA LEU A 338 15.22 3.39 -8.24
C LEU A 338 15.89 2.37 -9.17
N TRP A 339 17.09 1.98 -8.81
CA TRP A 339 17.88 0.98 -9.53
C TRP A 339 18.40 -0.08 -8.58
N CYS A 340 18.20 -1.34 -8.91
CA CYS A 340 18.83 -2.46 -8.22
C CYS A 340 20.23 -2.72 -8.81
N THR A 341 21.29 -2.39 -8.07
CA THR A 341 22.67 -2.68 -8.46
C THR A 341 22.96 -4.16 -8.28
N MET A 342 23.80 -4.70 -9.17
CA MET A 342 24.31 -6.08 -9.07
C MET A 342 25.66 -6.10 -8.36
N PRO A 343 26.00 -7.21 -7.67
CA PRO A 343 27.33 -7.38 -7.10
C PRO A 343 28.43 -7.26 -8.17
N GLY A 344 29.45 -6.47 -7.87
CA GLY A 344 30.58 -6.20 -8.75
C GLY A 344 31.82 -5.80 -7.95
N LYS A 345 32.71 -5.02 -8.56
CA LYS A 345 33.94 -4.56 -7.90
C LYS A 345 33.65 -3.54 -6.80
N LEU A 346 32.74 -2.61 -7.08
CA LEU A 346 32.41 -1.51 -6.16
C LEU A 346 31.25 -1.92 -5.22
N CYS A 347 30.14 -2.37 -5.76
CA CYS A 347 29.02 -2.91 -5.00
C CYS A 347 29.23 -4.39 -4.70
N LYS A 348 29.62 -4.74 -3.47
CA LYS A 348 29.93 -6.13 -3.08
C LYS A 348 28.71 -7.02 -2.93
N ASN A 349 27.52 -6.45 -2.79
CA ASN A 349 26.25 -7.14 -2.66
C ASN A 349 25.17 -6.37 -3.42
N TYR A 350 23.93 -6.86 -3.48
CA TYR A 350 22.80 -6.14 -4.05
C TYR A 350 22.50 -4.88 -3.25
N SER A 351 22.07 -3.83 -3.95
CA SER A 351 21.61 -2.60 -3.30
C SER A 351 20.61 -1.85 -4.20
N THR A 352 19.58 -1.30 -3.60
CA THR A 352 18.63 -0.43 -4.31
C THR A 352 18.98 1.03 -4.05
N ILE A 353 19.14 1.80 -5.13
CA ILE A 353 19.63 3.18 -5.08
C ILE A 353 18.69 4.13 -5.85
N PRO A 354 18.54 5.40 -5.42
CA PRO A 354 17.78 6.39 -6.19
C PRO A 354 18.55 6.80 -7.45
N VAL A 355 17.95 6.63 -8.63
CA VAL A 355 18.59 6.92 -9.93
C VAL A 355 19.09 8.36 -9.99
N ASN A 356 18.26 9.32 -9.59
CA ASN A 356 18.56 10.75 -9.68
C ASN A 356 19.79 11.17 -8.85
N LYS A 357 20.11 10.45 -7.78
CA LYS A 357 21.31 10.73 -6.96
C LYS A 357 22.62 10.30 -7.61
N TYR A 358 22.55 9.35 -8.54
CA TYR A 358 23.72 8.72 -9.15
C TYR A 358 23.90 9.08 -10.63
N LEU A 359 22.97 9.79 -11.25
CA LEU A 359 23.16 10.34 -12.58
C LEU A 359 24.33 11.32 -12.59
N GLY A 360 25.33 11.07 -13.45
CA GLY A 360 26.58 11.84 -13.51
C GLY A 360 27.64 11.45 -12.48
N ARG A 361 27.43 10.37 -11.69
CA ARG A 361 28.34 9.91 -10.62
C ARG A 361 28.61 8.41 -10.76
N SER A 362 29.24 8.02 -11.86
CA SER A 362 29.35 6.63 -12.29
C SER A 362 30.09 5.72 -11.29
N GLU A 363 31.09 6.23 -10.59
CA GLU A 363 32.03 5.38 -9.83
C GLU A 363 31.79 5.39 -8.32
N GLU A 364 30.76 6.07 -7.83
CA GLU A 364 30.55 6.18 -6.38
C GLU A 364 30.05 4.90 -5.71
N TRP A 365 29.32 4.05 -6.45
CA TRP A 365 28.68 2.90 -5.84
C TRP A 365 28.62 1.65 -6.72
N MET A 366 28.67 1.78 -8.03
CA MET A 366 28.52 0.66 -8.98
C MET A 366 29.61 0.67 -10.03
N ASP A 367 29.88 -0.50 -10.61
CA ASP A 367 30.81 -0.64 -11.71
C ASP A 367 30.30 0.13 -12.95
N LYS A 368 31.22 0.59 -13.81
CA LYS A 368 30.89 1.36 -15.00
C LYS A 368 29.84 0.67 -15.89
N SER A 369 29.95 -0.63 -16.10
CA SER A 369 28.98 -1.40 -16.88
C SER A 369 27.59 -1.40 -16.26
N ASP A 370 27.50 -1.45 -14.93
CA ASP A 370 26.23 -1.36 -14.21
C ASP A 370 25.63 0.04 -14.29
N TYR A 371 26.47 1.06 -14.15
CA TYR A 371 26.08 2.45 -14.33
C TYR A 371 25.55 2.72 -15.75
N ASP A 372 26.26 2.29 -16.79
CA ASP A 372 25.84 2.49 -18.17
C ASP A 372 24.48 1.79 -18.45
N ASN A 373 24.29 0.60 -17.89
CA ASN A 373 23.01 -0.12 -17.97
C ASN A 373 21.89 0.62 -17.22
N MET A 374 22.16 1.16 -16.03
CA MET A 374 21.21 1.99 -15.28
C MET A 374 20.74 3.18 -16.12
N VAL A 375 21.69 3.95 -16.67
CA VAL A 375 21.40 5.16 -17.46
C VAL A 375 20.61 4.81 -18.73
N ALA A 376 21.05 3.78 -19.45
CA ALA A 376 20.39 3.33 -20.67
C ALA A 376 18.96 2.84 -20.41
N THR A 377 18.79 2.03 -19.35
CA THR A 377 17.47 1.51 -18.96
C THR A 377 16.55 2.63 -18.49
N TYR A 378 17.02 3.51 -17.61
CA TYR A 378 16.24 4.66 -17.15
C TYR A 378 15.73 5.51 -18.31
N ARG A 379 16.61 5.88 -19.27
CA ARG A 379 16.23 6.68 -20.44
C ARG A 379 15.21 5.96 -21.31
N ARG A 380 15.41 4.66 -21.55
CA ARG A 380 14.53 3.82 -22.37
C ARG A 380 13.14 3.70 -21.75
N VAL A 381 13.07 3.32 -20.47
CA VAL A 381 11.80 3.14 -19.74
C VAL A 381 11.07 4.48 -19.62
N LYS A 382 11.77 5.55 -19.20
CA LYS A 382 11.17 6.88 -19.12
C LYS A 382 10.58 7.37 -20.44
N LYS A 383 11.26 7.10 -21.57
CA LYS A 383 10.75 7.40 -22.91
C LYS A 383 9.53 6.56 -23.25
N ALA A 384 9.55 5.27 -22.98
CA ALA A 384 8.47 4.34 -23.33
C ALA A 384 7.21 4.58 -22.50
N THR A 385 7.36 4.85 -21.19
CA THR A 385 6.23 5.01 -20.26
C THR A 385 5.71 6.45 -20.16
N GLY A 386 6.47 7.44 -20.62
CA GLY A 386 6.11 8.86 -20.50
C GLY A 386 6.17 9.41 -19.07
N ILE A 387 6.65 8.63 -18.09
CA ILE A 387 6.69 9.02 -16.67
C ILE A 387 7.65 10.20 -16.48
N LYS A 388 7.18 11.21 -15.77
CA LYS A 388 7.97 12.36 -15.30
C LYS A 388 8.30 12.15 -13.83
N ASP A 389 9.57 12.28 -13.45
CA ASP A 389 10.13 12.20 -12.10
C ASP A 389 10.62 13.56 -11.59
#